data_6d1e27515207b0a15e6613450398ed39
#
_entry.id   6d1e27515207b0a15e6613450398ed39
#
_cell.length_a   1.000
_cell.length_b   1.000
_cell.length_c   1.000
_cell.angle_alpha   90.00
_cell.angle_beta   90.00
_cell.angle_gamma   90.00
#
_symmetry.space_group_name_H-M   'P 1'
#
loop_
_entity.id
_entity.type
_entity.pdbx_description
1 polymer ?
#
loop_
_entity_poly.entity_id
_entity_poly.type
_entity_poly.pdbx_seq_one_letter_code
_entity_poly.pdbx_strand_id
1 'polypeptide(L)'
;MDYRKVYAIKKANEARILKVCPKAEHQSGIYCFHREDENGFKYAYVGLATKSVLSWCAEHLNGYTQHIDRSLKSHKLYSEENPYGWKLDILCFCPAEQCNEKEQYYIKKVHDAGRQLLNVTGGSQGKGKFNIGENRQNRGYYDGLAQGYKNAQKEVAHLFDLHLDYTTKKQPPTKLQEKALEKFKHFLDGE
;
A
#
# COMPACT_ATOMS: atom_id res chain seq x y z
N MET A 1 -8.35 22.68 21.00
CA MET A 1 -7.91 21.27 20.90
C MET A 1 -7.41 20.85 22.27
N ASP A 2 -7.89 19.73 22.82
CA ASP A 2 -7.49 19.29 24.17
C ASP A 2 -6.14 18.58 24.10
N TYR A 3 -5.10 19.26 24.53
CA TYR A 3 -3.70 18.76 24.52
C TYR A 3 -3.53 17.44 25.29
N ARG A 4 -4.32 17.22 26.34
CA ARG A 4 -4.26 15.98 27.13
C ARG A 4 -4.71 14.78 26.30
N LYS A 5 -5.78 14.93 25.51
CA LYS A 5 -6.27 13.89 24.61
C LYS A 5 -5.27 13.57 23.51
N VAL A 6 -4.68 14.60 22.89
CA VAL A 6 -3.66 14.43 21.84
C VAL A 6 -2.45 13.67 22.39
N TYR A 7 -1.98 14.04 23.57
CA TYR A 7 -0.85 13.38 24.22
C TYR A 7 -1.17 11.91 24.57
N ALA A 8 -2.36 11.64 25.10
CA ALA A 8 -2.77 10.27 25.43
C ALA A 8 -2.85 9.37 24.17
N ILE A 9 -3.38 9.88 23.04
CA ILE A 9 -3.41 9.17 21.77
C ILE A 9 -1.98 8.89 21.28
N LYS A 10 -1.08 9.89 21.35
CA LYS A 10 0.32 9.71 20.96
C LYS A 10 0.98 8.58 21.76
N LYS A 11 0.84 8.60 23.08
CA LYS A 11 1.41 7.57 23.97
C LYS A 11 0.82 6.18 23.72
N ALA A 12 -0.50 6.11 23.48
CA ALA A 12 -1.14 4.85 23.11
C ALA A 12 -0.61 4.27 21.79
N ASN A 13 -0.38 5.13 20.80
CA ASN A 13 0.21 4.70 19.53
C ASN A 13 1.69 4.32 19.64
N GLU A 14 2.50 5.06 20.42
CA GLU A 14 3.88 4.67 20.71
C GLU A 14 3.92 3.27 21.36
N ALA A 15 3.04 3.00 22.32
CA ALA A 15 2.93 1.67 22.94
C ALA A 15 2.54 0.57 21.92
N ARG A 16 1.70 0.89 20.95
CA ARG A 16 1.34 -0.04 19.84
C ARG A 16 2.53 -0.31 18.91
N ILE A 17 3.33 0.70 18.59
CA ILE A 17 4.56 0.56 17.81
C ILE A 17 5.57 -0.31 18.55
N LEU A 18 5.79 -0.08 19.85
CA LEU A 18 6.71 -0.87 20.67
C LEU A 18 6.34 -2.34 20.79
N LYS A 19 5.05 -2.69 20.66
CA LYS A 19 4.62 -4.10 20.62
C LYS A 19 5.11 -4.83 19.36
N VAL A 20 5.15 -4.17 18.20
CA VAL A 20 5.61 -4.76 16.94
C VAL A 20 7.09 -4.54 16.68
N CYS A 21 7.67 -3.51 17.26
CA CYS A 21 9.09 -3.17 17.13
C CYS A 21 9.64 -2.62 18.45
N PRO A 22 10.07 -3.51 19.38
CA PRO A 22 10.65 -3.09 20.67
C PRO A 22 11.93 -2.25 20.54
N LYS A 23 12.60 -2.29 19.38
CA LYS A 23 13.80 -1.52 19.06
C LYS A 23 13.53 -0.07 18.63
N ALA A 24 12.26 0.32 18.48
CA ALA A 24 11.94 1.69 18.10
C ALA A 24 12.24 2.66 19.25
N GLU A 25 13.02 3.70 18.98
CA GLU A 25 13.51 4.65 19.96
C GLU A 25 13.21 6.10 19.58
N HIS A 26 13.37 7.01 20.56
CA HIS A 26 13.30 8.45 20.34
C HIS A 26 14.62 8.99 19.77
N GLN A 27 15.08 8.39 18.68
CA GLN A 27 16.29 8.77 17.95
C GLN A 27 15.95 9.00 16.47
N SER A 28 16.76 9.82 15.79
CA SER A 28 16.70 9.98 14.33
C SER A 28 17.19 8.73 13.63
N GLY A 29 16.57 8.40 12.48
CA GLY A 29 16.93 7.20 11.74
C GLY A 29 15.97 6.85 10.62
N ILE A 30 16.19 5.65 10.06
CA ILE A 30 15.42 5.10 8.94
C ILE A 30 14.66 3.86 9.43
N TYR A 31 13.41 3.77 9.05
CA TYR A 31 12.52 2.66 9.37
C TYR A 31 11.87 2.10 8.10
N CYS A 32 11.39 0.88 8.21
CA CYS A 32 10.67 0.20 7.14
C CYS A 32 9.41 -0.47 7.68
N PHE A 33 8.25 -0.04 7.23
CA PHE A 33 7.06 -0.85 7.33
C PHE A 33 7.07 -1.87 6.18
N HIS A 34 6.79 -3.12 6.49
CA HIS A 34 6.68 -4.17 5.48
C HIS A 34 5.58 -5.16 5.84
N ARG A 35 4.98 -5.75 4.82
CA ARG A 35 4.00 -6.82 4.97
C ARG A 35 4.07 -7.77 3.78
N GLU A 36 3.56 -8.96 3.97
CA GLU A 36 3.26 -9.91 2.92
C GLU A 36 1.77 -10.22 3.00
N ASP A 37 1.06 -10.23 1.87
CA ASP A 37 -0.35 -10.57 1.86
C ASP A 37 -0.56 -12.10 1.73
N GLU A 38 -1.80 -12.54 1.77
CA GLU A 38 -2.19 -13.95 1.65
C GLU A 38 -1.78 -14.60 0.32
N ASN A 39 -1.52 -13.80 -0.72
CA ASN A 39 -1.07 -14.25 -2.04
C ASN A 39 0.46 -14.22 -2.18
N GLY A 40 1.20 -13.88 -1.12
CA GLY A 40 2.66 -13.81 -1.13
C GLY A 40 3.24 -12.52 -1.73
N PHE A 41 2.42 -11.51 -2.02
CA PHE A 41 2.92 -10.22 -2.47
C PHE A 41 3.55 -9.44 -1.32
N LYS A 42 4.76 -8.94 -1.56
CA LYS A 42 5.59 -8.25 -0.56
C LYS A 42 5.54 -6.75 -0.77
N TYR A 43 5.02 -6.06 0.22
CA TYR A 43 4.91 -4.60 0.22
C TYR A 43 5.89 -4.00 1.20
N ALA A 44 6.36 -2.78 0.91
CA ALA A 44 7.20 -2.04 1.83
C ALA A 44 7.00 -0.53 1.71
N TYR A 45 7.29 0.17 2.80
CA TYR A 45 7.41 1.62 2.86
C TYR A 45 8.62 1.96 3.70
N VAL A 46 9.58 2.67 3.13
CA VAL A 46 10.76 3.17 3.83
C VAL A 46 10.53 4.63 4.17
N GLY A 47 10.78 5.01 5.41
CA GLY A 47 10.65 6.39 5.85
C GLY A 47 11.80 6.82 6.73
N LEU A 48 11.97 8.13 6.85
CA LEU A 48 12.95 8.76 7.73
C LEU A 48 12.27 9.53 8.86
N ALA A 49 12.95 9.63 9.98
CA ALA A 49 12.63 10.52 11.07
C ALA A 49 13.86 11.29 11.52
N THR A 50 13.83 12.61 11.45
CA THR A 50 14.96 13.46 11.82
C THR A 50 15.07 13.73 13.33
N LYS A 51 14.06 13.33 14.11
CA LYS A 51 14.02 13.54 15.56
C LYS A 51 13.74 12.26 16.35
N SER A 52 12.70 11.52 15.96
CA SER A 52 12.23 10.36 16.72
C SER A 52 11.51 9.37 15.80
N VAL A 53 12.15 8.24 15.54
CA VAL A 53 11.54 7.17 14.76
C VAL A 53 10.27 6.66 15.47
N LEU A 54 10.31 6.45 16.78
CA LEU A 54 9.15 5.96 17.54
C LEU A 54 7.94 6.90 17.41
N SER A 55 8.14 8.21 17.63
CA SER A 55 7.06 9.18 17.52
C SER A 55 6.52 9.29 16.11
N TRP A 56 7.40 9.28 15.10
CA TRP A 56 7.02 9.41 13.71
C TRP A 56 6.23 8.18 13.20
N CYS A 57 6.68 6.97 13.55
CA CYS A 57 5.93 5.74 13.26
C CYS A 57 4.55 5.73 13.95
N ALA A 58 4.47 6.26 15.19
CA ALA A 58 3.20 6.39 15.90
C ALA A 58 2.24 7.39 15.22
N GLU A 59 2.76 8.45 14.61
CA GLU A 59 1.96 9.43 13.84
C GLU A 59 1.31 8.80 12.61
N HIS A 60 1.97 7.89 11.92
CA HIS A 60 1.39 7.17 10.78
C HIS A 60 0.12 6.39 11.14
N LEU A 61 -0.04 5.94 12.38
CA LEU A 61 -1.25 5.22 12.81
C LEU A 61 -2.50 6.11 12.83
N ASN A 62 -2.32 7.42 12.92
CA ASN A 62 -3.39 8.42 12.89
C ASN A 62 -3.39 9.27 11.62
N GLY A 63 -2.35 9.17 10.79
CA GLY A 63 -2.18 9.92 9.56
C GLY A 63 -3.25 9.62 8.51
N TYR A 64 -3.41 10.53 7.53
CA TYR A 64 -4.32 10.38 6.39
C TYR A 64 -3.68 10.84 5.08
N THR A 65 -2.51 11.43 5.15
CA THR A 65 -1.91 12.14 4.02
C THR A 65 -1.04 11.23 3.16
N GLN A 66 -0.37 10.27 3.77
CA GLN A 66 0.55 9.37 3.07
C GLN A 66 -0.12 8.04 2.70
N HIS A 67 0.42 7.38 1.67
CA HIS A 67 -0.08 6.08 1.23
C HIS A 67 0.04 5.02 2.33
N ILE A 68 1.12 5.06 3.10
CA ILE A 68 1.32 4.18 4.24
C ILE A 68 0.26 4.37 5.33
N ASP A 69 -0.16 5.61 5.61
CA ASP A 69 -1.17 5.91 6.63
C ASP A 69 -2.49 5.19 6.31
N ARG A 70 -2.94 5.26 5.05
CA ARG A 70 -4.16 4.60 4.59
C ARG A 70 -4.02 3.08 4.65
N SER A 71 -2.86 2.58 4.25
CA SER A 71 -2.60 1.15 4.24
C SER A 71 -2.50 0.57 5.66
N LEU A 72 -1.92 1.30 6.62
CA LEU A 72 -1.92 0.92 8.04
C LEU A 72 -3.32 0.89 8.65
N LYS A 73 -4.24 1.74 8.20
CA LYS A 73 -5.65 1.68 8.64
C LYS A 73 -6.38 0.47 8.09
N SER A 74 -6.17 0.15 6.82
CA SER A 74 -6.82 -0.99 6.16
C SER A 74 -6.30 -2.33 6.66
N HIS A 75 -4.99 -2.48 6.76
CA HIS A 75 -4.35 -3.77 7.06
C HIS A 75 -3.87 -3.91 8.50
N LYS A 76 -3.88 -2.81 9.28
CA LYS A 76 -3.43 -2.72 10.69
C LYS A 76 -1.96 -3.14 10.87
N LEU A 77 -1.48 -3.12 12.11
CA LEU A 77 -0.20 -3.69 12.47
C LEU A 77 -0.29 -5.21 12.59
N TYR A 78 0.84 -5.87 12.43
CA TYR A 78 0.99 -7.29 12.64
C TYR A 78 0.62 -7.67 14.09
N SER A 79 -0.08 -8.79 14.23
CA SER A 79 -0.30 -9.53 15.48
C SER A 79 -0.48 -11.01 15.15
N GLU A 80 -0.54 -11.88 16.14
CA GLU A 80 -0.84 -13.31 15.93
C GLU A 80 -2.21 -13.51 15.27
N GLU A 81 -3.18 -12.65 15.60
CA GLU A 81 -4.53 -12.64 15.01
C GLU A 81 -4.57 -11.98 13.62
N ASN A 82 -3.53 -11.22 13.26
CA ASN A 82 -3.42 -10.51 11.98
C ASN A 82 -2.04 -10.75 11.32
N PRO A 83 -1.77 -11.96 10.83
CA PRO A 83 -0.47 -12.35 10.29
C PRO A 83 -0.07 -11.58 9.03
N TYR A 84 -1.03 -11.02 8.29
CA TYR A 84 -0.82 -10.22 7.08
C TYR A 84 -0.74 -8.71 7.36
N GLY A 85 -0.71 -8.31 8.63
CA GLY A 85 -0.55 -6.92 9.04
C GLY A 85 0.86 -6.37 8.82
N TRP A 86 1.00 -5.06 8.97
CA TRP A 86 2.26 -4.37 8.83
C TRP A 86 3.21 -4.64 9.99
N LYS A 87 4.40 -5.14 9.67
CA LYS A 87 5.56 -5.25 10.56
C LYS A 87 6.39 -3.97 10.44
N LEU A 88 7.21 -3.69 11.44
CA LEU A 88 8.09 -2.53 11.48
C LEU A 88 9.51 -2.96 11.83
N ASP A 89 10.46 -2.57 11.00
CA ASP A 89 11.90 -2.72 11.26
C ASP A 89 12.58 -1.35 11.34
N ILE A 90 13.52 -1.22 12.26
CA ILE A 90 14.46 -0.11 12.28
C ILE A 90 15.67 -0.51 11.44
N LEU A 91 15.88 0.21 10.33
CA LEU A 91 16.96 -0.10 9.40
C LEU A 91 18.30 0.45 9.90
N CYS A 92 18.31 1.66 10.42
CA CYS A 92 19.44 2.22 11.15
C CYS A 92 19.02 3.46 11.95
N PHE A 93 19.74 3.73 13.04
CA PHE A 93 19.79 5.06 13.64
C PHE A 93 20.94 5.84 13.04
N CYS A 94 20.73 7.11 12.76
CA CYS A 94 21.75 7.99 12.20
C CYS A 94 21.43 9.46 12.49
N PRO A 95 22.43 10.35 12.44
CA PRO A 95 22.22 11.80 12.54
C PRO A 95 21.23 12.30 11.49
N ALA A 96 20.48 13.35 11.85
CA ALA A 96 19.43 13.91 10.99
C ALA A 96 19.93 14.29 9.60
N GLU A 97 21.17 14.80 9.50
CA GLU A 97 21.83 15.23 8.26
C GLU A 97 22.03 14.06 7.28
N GLN A 98 22.19 12.85 7.79
CA GLN A 98 22.39 11.63 6.98
C GLN A 98 21.10 10.93 6.60
N CYS A 99 19.97 11.29 7.21
CA CYS A 99 18.70 10.57 7.03
C CYS A 99 18.25 10.57 5.57
N ASN A 100 18.39 11.69 4.85
CA ASN A 100 17.94 11.77 3.45
C ASN A 100 18.73 10.82 2.53
N GLU A 101 20.05 10.77 2.66
CA GLU A 101 20.90 9.88 1.87
C GLU A 101 20.62 8.41 2.19
N LYS A 102 20.52 8.09 3.47
CA LYS A 102 20.21 6.73 3.92
C LYS A 102 18.81 6.28 3.52
N GLU A 103 17.80 7.16 3.57
CA GLU A 103 16.46 6.85 3.07
C GLU A 103 16.51 6.43 1.60
N GLN A 104 17.18 7.21 0.74
CA GLN A 104 17.32 6.89 -0.69
C GLN A 104 18.04 5.55 -0.91
N TYR A 105 19.11 5.30 -0.16
CA TYR A 105 19.83 4.03 -0.21
C TYR A 105 18.91 2.85 0.14
N TYR A 106 18.15 2.95 1.22
CA TYR A 106 17.28 1.86 1.65
C TYR A 106 16.04 1.69 0.76
N ILE A 107 15.47 2.77 0.21
CA ILE A 107 14.41 2.69 -0.79
C ILE A 107 14.89 1.87 -1.98
N LYS A 108 16.08 2.20 -2.52
CA LYS A 108 16.68 1.43 -3.62
C LYS A 108 16.91 -0.03 -3.25
N LYS A 109 17.50 -0.30 -2.09
CA LYS A 109 17.79 -1.66 -1.60
C LYS A 109 16.52 -2.50 -1.45
N VAL A 110 15.44 -1.93 -0.91
CA VAL A 110 14.15 -2.60 -0.74
C VAL A 110 13.47 -2.86 -2.07
N HIS A 111 13.58 -1.91 -3.00
CA HIS A 111 13.12 -2.07 -4.38
C HIS A 111 13.86 -3.22 -5.09
N ASP A 112 15.20 -3.22 -5.04
CA ASP A 112 16.04 -4.22 -5.69
C ASP A 112 15.79 -5.64 -5.11
N ALA A 113 15.30 -5.72 -3.87
CA ALA A 113 14.84 -6.96 -3.25
C ALA A 113 13.44 -7.41 -3.72
N GLY A 114 12.86 -6.75 -4.73
CA GLY A 114 11.59 -7.13 -5.36
C GLY A 114 10.34 -6.83 -4.53
N ARG A 115 10.43 -5.92 -3.54
CA ARG A 115 9.25 -5.49 -2.77
C ARG A 115 8.53 -4.35 -3.48
N GLN A 116 7.21 -4.37 -3.44
CA GLN A 116 6.38 -3.29 -3.94
C GLN A 116 6.41 -2.11 -2.96
N LEU A 117 7.00 -0.99 -3.38
CA LEU A 117 7.11 0.20 -2.56
C LEU A 117 5.84 1.05 -2.56
N LEU A 118 5.43 1.49 -1.36
CA LEU A 118 4.38 2.51 -1.18
C LEU A 118 4.94 3.93 -1.20
N ASN A 119 6.25 4.09 -1.26
CA ASN A 119 6.90 5.40 -1.42
C ASN A 119 6.47 6.06 -2.74
N VAL A 120 6.12 7.35 -2.69
CA VAL A 120 5.74 8.12 -3.89
C VAL A 120 6.96 8.62 -4.66
N THR A 121 8.06 8.86 -3.93
CA THR A 121 9.33 9.34 -4.47
C THR A 121 10.47 8.46 -3.98
N GLY A 122 11.62 8.53 -4.65
CA GLY A 122 12.84 7.81 -4.26
C GLY A 122 13.56 8.38 -3.05
N GLY A 123 12.88 9.13 -2.22
CA GLY A 123 13.40 9.78 -1.02
C GLY A 123 12.83 11.18 -0.84
N SER A 124 12.88 11.71 0.39
CA SER A 124 12.23 12.98 0.74
C SER A 124 12.89 14.18 0.07
N GLN A 125 14.21 14.21 0.02
CA GLN A 125 15.00 15.33 -0.52
C GLN A 125 16.36 14.87 -1.03
N GLY A 126 17.04 15.72 -1.82
CA GLY A 126 18.43 15.53 -2.21
C GLY A 126 18.67 15.23 -3.70
N LYS A 127 19.94 15.28 -4.10
CA LYS A 127 20.40 14.91 -5.45
C LYS A 127 20.40 13.38 -5.60
N GLY A 128 20.07 12.87 -6.78
CA GLY A 128 20.15 11.44 -7.08
C GLY A 128 18.97 10.61 -6.59
N LYS A 129 17.79 11.21 -6.41
CA LYS A 129 16.57 10.48 -6.07
C LYS A 129 16.36 9.32 -7.04
N PHE A 130 16.18 8.15 -6.50
CA PHE A 130 15.76 6.98 -7.26
C PHE A 130 14.36 7.20 -7.85
N ASN A 131 14.21 7.04 -9.17
CA ASN A 131 12.92 7.17 -9.81
C ASN A 131 12.09 5.90 -9.60
N ILE A 132 11.24 5.92 -8.59
CA ILE A 132 10.31 4.81 -8.31
C ILE A 132 9.20 4.76 -9.38
N GLY A 133 8.93 5.88 -10.07
CA GLY A 133 7.79 6.02 -10.99
C GLY A 133 7.80 4.99 -12.12
N GLU A 134 8.97 4.69 -12.68
CA GLU A 134 9.15 3.72 -13.75
C GLU A 134 9.13 2.26 -13.25
N ASN A 135 9.35 2.05 -11.94
CA ASN A 135 9.49 0.73 -11.33
C ASN A 135 8.43 0.44 -10.26
N ARG A 136 7.37 1.25 -10.20
CA ARG A 136 6.33 1.15 -9.17
C ARG A 136 5.61 -0.18 -9.12
N GLN A 137 5.71 -0.94 -10.17
CA GLN A 137 5.01 -2.21 -10.27
C GLN A 137 5.92 -3.22 -10.96
N ASN A 138 6.15 -4.33 -10.29
CA ASN A 138 6.70 -5.50 -10.96
C ASN A 138 5.85 -5.75 -12.23
N ARG A 139 6.50 -6.00 -13.36
CA ARG A 139 5.82 -6.42 -14.61
C ARG A 139 4.72 -7.45 -14.32
N GLY A 140 4.98 -8.40 -13.43
CA GLY A 140 4.03 -9.42 -13.01
C GLY A 140 2.75 -8.90 -12.34
N TYR A 141 2.73 -7.73 -11.73
CA TYR A 141 1.51 -7.19 -11.12
C TYR A 141 0.48 -6.77 -12.18
N TYR A 142 0.90 -6.02 -13.18
CA TYR A 142 -0.02 -5.64 -14.30
C TYR A 142 -0.39 -6.83 -15.14
N ASP A 143 0.57 -7.72 -15.39
CA ASP A 143 0.31 -8.97 -16.11
C ASP A 143 -0.70 -9.83 -15.34
N GLY A 144 -0.56 -9.91 -14.00
CA GLY A 144 -1.51 -10.59 -13.12
C GLY A 144 -2.89 -9.95 -13.08
N LEU A 145 -2.97 -8.60 -13.02
CA LEU A 145 -4.23 -7.88 -13.12
C LEU A 145 -4.90 -8.10 -14.49
N ALA A 146 -4.14 -7.99 -15.56
CA ALA A 146 -4.64 -8.21 -16.92
C ALA A 146 -5.11 -9.66 -17.11
N GLN A 147 -4.36 -10.63 -16.60
CA GLN A 147 -4.72 -12.03 -16.64
C GLN A 147 -5.95 -12.33 -15.76
N GLY A 148 -6.00 -11.76 -14.55
CA GLY A 148 -7.15 -11.87 -13.65
C GLY A 148 -8.42 -11.31 -14.28
N TYR A 149 -8.33 -10.15 -14.95
CA TYR A 149 -9.43 -9.54 -15.67
C TYR A 149 -9.91 -10.46 -16.81
N LYS A 150 -8.99 -10.99 -17.63
CA LYS A 150 -9.31 -11.94 -18.71
C LYS A 150 -9.94 -13.24 -18.20
N ASN A 151 -9.49 -13.74 -17.06
CA ASN A 151 -10.07 -14.95 -16.48
C ASN A 151 -11.49 -14.69 -15.98
N ALA A 152 -11.71 -13.58 -15.26
CA ALA A 152 -13.04 -13.17 -14.81
C ALA A 152 -14.00 -12.96 -15.99
N GLN A 153 -13.52 -12.34 -17.06
CA GLN A 153 -14.27 -12.12 -18.31
C GLN A 153 -14.70 -13.44 -18.95
N LYS A 154 -13.79 -14.40 -19.07
CA LYS A 154 -14.08 -15.74 -19.59
C LYS A 154 -15.09 -16.50 -18.74
N GLU A 155 -14.95 -16.41 -17.41
CA GLU A 155 -15.87 -17.06 -16.48
C GLU A 155 -17.28 -16.46 -16.59
N VAL A 156 -17.39 -15.13 -16.64
CA VAL A 156 -18.66 -14.43 -16.80
C VAL A 156 -19.28 -14.76 -18.16
N ALA A 157 -18.51 -14.72 -19.25
CA ALA A 157 -18.99 -15.10 -20.60
C ALA A 157 -19.54 -16.52 -20.61
N HIS A 158 -18.80 -17.47 -20.04
CA HIS A 158 -19.23 -18.88 -19.95
C HIS A 158 -20.54 -19.07 -19.18
N LEU A 159 -20.74 -18.33 -18.07
CA LEU A 159 -22.00 -18.37 -17.32
C LEU A 159 -23.19 -17.86 -18.12
N PHE A 160 -23.00 -16.80 -18.91
CA PHE A 160 -24.07 -16.29 -19.79
C PHE A 160 -24.33 -17.22 -20.94
N ASP A 161 -23.30 -17.74 -21.59
CA ASP A 161 -23.49 -18.65 -22.77
C ASP A 161 -24.23 -19.93 -22.41
N LEU A 162 -24.03 -20.46 -21.19
CA LEU A 162 -24.59 -21.76 -20.82
C LEU A 162 -25.81 -21.70 -19.91
N HIS A 163 -25.92 -20.67 -19.06
CA HIS A 163 -26.86 -20.71 -17.93
C HIS A 163 -27.72 -19.47 -17.77
N LEU A 164 -27.34 -18.35 -18.36
CA LEU A 164 -27.98 -17.05 -18.10
C LEU A 164 -28.34 -16.38 -19.45
N ASP A 165 -29.40 -15.58 -19.41
CA ASP A 165 -29.75 -14.65 -20.47
C ASP A 165 -29.76 -13.23 -19.89
N TYR A 166 -29.56 -12.22 -20.74
CA TYR A 166 -29.56 -10.84 -20.30
C TYR A 166 -30.43 -9.94 -21.15
N THR A 167 -31.24 -9.15 -20.50
CA THR A 167 -32.14 -8.19 -21.11
C THR A 167 -32.03 -6.83 -20.43
N THR A 168 -32.50 -5.79 -21.12
CA THR A 168 -32.66 -4.48 -20.51
C THR A 168 -33.86 -4.45 -19.57
N LYS A 169 -33.75 -3.70 -18.43
CA LYS A 169 -34.81 -3.58 -17.41
C LYS A 169 -36.10 -2.96 -17.94
N LYS A 170 -36.05 -2.24 -19.07
CA LYS A 170 -37.22 -1.64 -19.74
C LYS A 170 -37.28 -2.10 -21.18
N GLN A 171 -38.50 -2.31 -21.68
CA GLN A 171 -38.80 -2.60 -23.07
C GLN A 171 -39.83 -1.58 -23.57
N PRO A 172 -39.49 -0.72 -24.56
CA PRO A 172 -38.19 -0.62 -25.23
C PRO A 172 -37.09 -0.03 -24.32
N PRO A 173 -35.81 -0.37 -24.57
CA PRO A 173 -34.70 0.13 -23.79
C PRO A 173 -34.49 1.64 -23.95
N THR A 174 -34.02 2.30 -22.93
CA THR A 174 -33.56 3.68 -23.03
C THR A 174 -32.17 3.73 -23.67
N LYS A 175 -31.79 4.87 -24.28
CA LYS A 175 -30.45 5.08 -24.87
C LYS A 175 -29.30 4.77 -23.89
N LEU A 176 -29.50 4.99 -22.58
CA LEU A 176 -28.52 4.67 -21.56
C LEU A 176 -28.40 3.15 -21.35
N GLN A 177 -29.53 2.44 -21.40
CA GLN A 177 -29.55 0.97 -21.26
C GLN A 177 -28.99 0.28 -22.50
N GLU A 178 -29.22 0.82 -23.71
CA GLU A 178 -28.58 0.35 -24.94
C GLU A 178 -27.04 0.45 -24.84
N LYS A 179 -26.52 1.62 -24.44
CA LYS A 179 -25.07 1.81 -24.23
C LYS A 179 -24.49 0.90 -23.14
N ALA A 180 -25.25 0.64 -22.08
CA ALA A 180 -24.81 -0.28 -21.02
C ALA A 180 -24.77 -1.73 -21.53
N LEU A 181 -25.75 -2.12 -22.33
CA LEU A 181 -25.80 -3.43 -22.93
C LEU A 181 -24.67 -3.64 -23.96
N GLU A 182 -24.38 -2.61 -24.75
CA GLU A 182 -23.28 -2.62 -25.73
C GLU A 182 -21.92 -2.78 -24.99
N LYS A 183 -21.68 -2.01 -23.94
CA LYS A 183 -20.47 -2.16 -23.10
C LYS A 183 -20.36 -3.54 -22.46
N PHE A 184 -21.47 -4.13 -22.05
CA PHE A 184 -21.48 -5.46 -21.47
C PHE A 184 -21.15 -6.52 -22.52
N LYS A 185 -21.66 -6.39 -23.75
CA LYS A 185 -21.31 -7.27 -24.88
C LYS A 185 -19.82 -7.18 -25.20
N HIS A 186 -19.27 -5.98 -25.38
CA HIS A 186 -17.82 -5.80 -25.57
C HIS A 186 -16.98 -6.43 -24.46
N PHE A 187 -17.45 -6.31 -23.20
CA PHE A 187 -16.79 -6.99 -22.08
C PHE A 187 -16.81 -8.51 -22.23
N LEU A 188 -17.91 -9.12 -22.65
CA LEU A 188 -18.01 -10.57 -22.86
C LEU A 188 -17.16 -11.05 -24.05
N ASP A 189 -17.08 -10.26 -25.12
CA ASP A 189 -16.36 -10.59 -26.36
C ASP A 189 -14.83 -10.42 -26.19
N GLY A 190 -14.38 -9.79 -25.11
CA GLY A 190 -12.94 -9.62 -24.84
C GLY A 190 -12.30 -8.43 -25.52
N GLU A 191 -13.10 -7.44 -25.92
CA GLU A 191 -12.67 -6.19 -26.56
C GLU A 191 -12.52 -5.01 -25.58
#